data_7200073c14588131d770b8c3892ecf41
#
_entry.id   7200073c14588131d770b8c3892ecf41
#
_cell.length_a   1.000
_cell.length_b   1.000
_cell.length_c   1.000
_cell.angle_alpha   90.00
_cell.angle_beta   90.00
_cell.angle_gamma   90.00
#
_symmetry.space_group_name_H-M   'P 1'
#
loop_
_entity.id
_entity.type
_entity.pdbx_description
1 polymer ?
#
loop_
_entity_poly.entity_id
_entity_poly.type
_entity_poly.pdbx_seq_one_letter_code
_entity_poly.pdbx_strand_id
1 'polypeptide(L)'
;MPIRLTTTLPTLAFATEIQNLGFSGGTPGKPCPIKLTLGGTEVLNTNLTPDTKGHFALNDLGWLISTYATAAMGTQGKWLTELRIESDSTLLATVSIMPCRQRLYINGADFVQRSFLTMAGGGCKVVPKLATERLVWKPSDEERKQERPVSVRVTLMDLTTGKTRRIGTEFRAEAYNDELLCYNTSPAYIVGNLEQYGPLSGATSQPVGYDVTVGQRTMRYRLAPWDADAAPVTTLDFTNVFGLSDSIYLYGEVEEALKPTYTQVVVRGSAYNANVEAQAEFKATTGALNAAEVALLKDVMTAREVWHDDTPVTITAAEIKGTNAYNTADSATLTWRVRQGGLAVLTPLPVRTFDLTFDETFL
;
A
#
# COMPACT_ATOMS: atom_id res chain seq x y z
N MET A 1 35.51 -2.51 29.78
CA MET A 1 35.06 -3.72 29.06
C MET A 1 34.58 -3.29 27.69
N PRO A 2 34.65 -4.14 26.65
CA PRO A 2 34.08 -3.77 25.36
C PRO A 2 32.55 -3.67 25.44
N ILE A 3 31.99 -2.69 24.73
CA ILE A 3 30.55 -2.53 24.61
C ILE A 3 29.97 -3.69 23.83
N ARG A 4 28.85 -4.23 24.30
CA ARG A 4 28.14 -5.34 23.67
C ARG A 4 26.68 -5.00 23.53
N LEU A 5 26.08 -5.38 22.40
CA LEU A 5 24.64 -5.35 22.22
C LEU A 5 24.01 -6.49 23.03
N THR A 6 23.01 -6.17 23.86
CA THR A 6 22.28 -7.16 24.67
C THR A 6 20.95 -7.56 24.03
N THR A 7 20.42 -6.72 23.15
CA THR A 7 19.21 -7.03 22.39
C THR A 7 19.54 -8.07 21.30
N THR A 8 18.80 -9.17 21.29
CA THR A 8 18.85 -10.14 20.18
C THR A 8 18.15 -9.57 18.96
N LEU A 9 18.85 -9.47 17.85
CA LEU A 9 18.31 -8.96 16.60
C LEU A 9 18.13 -10.10 15.60
N PRO A 10 17.05 -10.10 14.81
CA PRO A 10 16.87 -11.02 13.70
C PRO A 10 17.81 -10.64 12.54
N THR A 11 18.08 -11.57 11.64
CA THR A 11 18.85 -11.28 10.41
C THR A 11 18.07 -10.42 9.41
N LEU A 12 16.74 -10.52 9.45
CA LEU A 12 15.80 -9.78 8.61
C LEU A 12 14.66 -9.25 9.47
N ALA A 13 14.39 -7.96 9.42
CA ALA A 13 13.34 -7.29 10.21
C ALA A 13 12.62 -6.22 9.41
N PHE A 14 11.38 -5.92 9.78
CA PHE A 14 10.78 -4.65 9.40
C PHE A 14 11.41 -3.50 10.17
N ALA A 15 11.51 -2.35 9.54
CA ALA A 15 12.04 -1.14 10.19
C ALA A 15 11.37 -0.85 11.54
N THR A 16 10.06 -1.08 11.63
CA THR A 16 9.25 -0.86 12.84
C THR A 16 9.38 -1.95 13.91
N GLU A 17 10.12 -3.04 13.65
CA GLU A 17 10.40 -4.07 14.68
C GLU A 17 11.57 -3.66 15.59
N ILE A 18 12.51 -2.87 15.08
CA ILE A 18 13.68 -2.43 15.84
C ILE A 18 13.29 -1.23 16.71
N GLN A 19 12.63 -1.50 17.83
CA GLN A 19 12.16 -0.47 18.74
C GLN A 19 13.23 -0.02 19.73
N ASN A 20 13.90 -1.01 20.36
CA ASN A 20 14.84 -0.74 21.44
C ASN A 20 16.13 -1.52 21.24
N LEU A 21 17.26 -0.88 21.49
CA LEU A 21 18.58 -1.48 21.50
C LEU A 21 19.19 -1.33 22.90
N GLY A 22 19.42 -2.44 23.57
CA GLY A 22 20.08 -2.48 24.86
C GLY A 22 21.57 -2.80 24.70
N PHE A 23 22.39 -2.18 25.52
CA PHE A 23 23.84 -2.32 25.52
C PHE A 23 24.36 -2.60 26.94
N SER A 24 25.53 -3.22 27.03
CA SER A 24 26.28 -3.46 28.28
C SER A 24 27.77 -3.29 28.08
N GLY A 25 28.50 -3.22 29.19
CA GLY A 25 29.96 -3.10 29.19
C GLY A 25 30.47 -1.66 29.21
N GLY A 26 29.58 -0.68 29.29
CA GLY A 26 29.97 0.73 29.47
C GLY A 26 30.54 1.00 30.88
N THR A 27 31.46 1.97 30.98
CA THR A 27 31.94 2.45 32.28
C THR A 27 30.90 3.42 32.86
N PRO A 28 30.39 3.20 34.08
CA PRO A 28 29.42 4.10 34.72
C PRO A 28 29.82 5.56 34.64
N GLY A 29 28.90 6.42 34.22
CA GLY A 29 29.12 7.85 34.11
C GLY A 29 30.03 8.31 32.96
N LYS A 30 30.64 7.39 32.17
CA LYS A 30 31.46 7.74 31.02
C LYS A 30 30.65 7.60 29.75
N PRO A 31 30.54 8.66 28.91
CA PRO A 31 29.79 8.57 27.64
C PRO A 31 30.32 7.49 26.73
N CYS A 32 29.41 6.73 26.11
CA CYS A 32 29.67 5.69 25.14
C CYS A 32 29.08 6.11 23.79
N PRO A 33 29.88 6.30 22.73
CA PRO A 33 29.35 6.66 21.42
C PRO A 33 28.64 5.47 20.78
N ILE A 34 27.44 5.68 20.27
CA ILE A 34 26.67 4.73 19.48
C ILE A 34 26.31 5.38 18.17
N LYS A 35 26.62 4.66 17.09
CA LYS A 35 26.32 5.09 15.74
C LYS A 35 25.44 4.05 15.03
N LEU A 36 24.37 4.53 14.41
CA LEU A 36 23.51 3.75 13.53
C LEU A 36 23.64 4.26 12.11
N THR A 37 23.91 3.36 11.16
CA THR A 37 23.92 3.68 9.74
C THR A 37 22.95 2.76 9.00
N LEU A 38 22.21 3.30 8.04
CA LEU A 38 21.29 2.54 7.22
C LEU A 38 21.62 2.78 5.75
N GLY A 39 21.99 1.71 5.04
CA GLY A 39 22.41 1.80 3.63
C GLY A 39 23.60 2.74 3.39
N GLY A 40 24.48 2.88 4.37
CA GLY A 40 25.62 3.81 4.34
C GLY A 40 25.29 5.25 4.80
N THR A 41 24.02 5.58 5.03
CA THR A 41 23.61 6.89 5.55
C THR A 41 23.59 6.87 7.08
N GLU A 42 24.18 7.85 7.73
CA GLU A 42 24.12 8.02 9.18
C GLU A 42 22.70 8.39 9.61
N VAL A 43 22.08 7.53 10.43
CA VAL A 43 20.73 7.70 10.97
C VAL A 43 20.78 8.35 12.35
N LEU A 44 21.72 7.92 13.15
CA LEU A 44 21.91 8.41 14.52
C LEU A 44 23.38 8.31 14.90
N ASN A 45 23.88 9.35 15.58
CA ASN A 45 25.20 9.36 16.20
C ASN A 45 25.06 10.09 17.53
N THR A 46 25.19 9.35 18.63
CA THR A 46 24.92 9.88 19.96
C THR A 46 25.82 9.26 21.00
N ASN A 47 25.99 9.98 22.10
CA ASN A 47 26.72 9.51 23.28
C ASN A 47 25.72 9.16 24.37
N LEU A 48 25.75 7.92 24.83
CA LEU A 48 24.89 7.42 25.90
C LEU A 48 25.70 7.22 27.19
N THR A 49 25.13 7.60 28.32
CA THR A 49 25.77 7.41 29.60
C THR A 49 25.26 6.13 30.28
N PRO A 50 26.15 5.16 30.54
CA PRO A 50 25.79 3.93 31.22
C PRO A 50 25.36 4.18 32.69
N ASP A 51 24.42 3.34 33.14
CA ASP A 51 24.01 3.28 34.54
C ASP A 51 25.12 2.72 35.43
N THR A 52 24.84 2.57 36.73
CA THR A 52 25.78 2.05 37.73
C THR A 52 26.23 0.62 37.49
N LYS A 53 25.50 -0.13 36.64
CA LYS A 53 25.81 -1.52 36.22
C LYS A 53 26.47 -1.58 34.84
N GLY A 54 26.70 -0.45 34.19
CA GLY A 54 27.27 -0.35 32.85
C GLY A 54 26.27 -0.67 31.73
N HIS A 55 24.95 -0.57 32.01
CA HIS A 55 23.91 -0.76 31.01
C HIS A 55 23.38 0.57 30.49
N PHE A 56 22.97 0.59 29.26
CA PHE A 56 22.30 1.72 28.60
C PHE A 56 21.46 1.26 27.42
N ALA A 57 20.56 2.11 26.91
CA ALA A 57 19.65 1.76 25.83
C ALA A 57 19.33 2.93 24.93
N LEU A 58 18.99 2.61 23.68
CA LEU A 58 18.29 3.47 22.72
C LEU A 58 16.86 2.96 22.61
N ASN A 59 15.89 3.85 22.67
CA ASN A 59 14.47 3.52 22.62
C ASN A 59 13.79 4.25 21.46
N ASP A 60 12.62 3.76 21.06
CA ASP A 60 11.74 4.36 20.04
C ASP A 60 12.38 4.53 18.66
N LEU A 61 13.24 3.61 18.27
CA LEU A 61 13.98 3.67 17.02
C LEU A 61 13.14 3.33 15.78
N GLY A 62 12.03 2.61 15.96
CA GLY A 62 11.26 2.05 14.83
C GLY A 62 10.79 3.10 13.83
N TRP A 63 10.31 4.26 14.32
CA TRP A 63 9.90 5.36 13.46
C TRP A 63 11.09 5.97 12.69
N LEU A 64 12.21 6.18 13.38
CA LEU A 64 13.42 6.75 12.79
C LEU A 64 13.95 5.84 11.68
N ILE A 65 14.15 4.56 11.97
CA ILE A 65 14.63 3.56 11.00
C ILE A 65 13.66 3.46 9.81
N SER A 66 12.34 3.44 10.05
CA SER A 66 11.33 3.39 8.99
C SER A 66 11.38 4.59 8.04
N THR A 67 11.63 5.78 8.58
CA THR A 67 11.75 7.01 7.77
C THR A 67 12.95 6.92 6.83
N TYR A 68 14.11 6.51 7.34
CA TYR A 68 15.31 6.36 6.53
C TYR A 68 15.25 5.17 5.56
N ALA A 69 14.64 4.04 5.96
CA ALA A 69 14.44 2.90 5.07
C ALA A 69 13.55 3.26 3.87
N THR A 70 12.48 4.01 4.10
CA THR A 70 11.59 4.49 3.03
C THR A 70 12.31 5.47 2.11
N ALA A 71 13.12 6.38 2.66
CA ALA A 71 13.92 7.32 1.86
C ALA A 71 14.99 6.59 1.02
N ALA A 72 15.66 5.59 1.58
CA ALA A 72 16.66 4.78 0.88
C ALA A 72 16.05 4.01 -0.30
N MET A 73 14.83 3.49 -0.16
CA MET A 73 14.10 2.85 -1.25
C MET A 73 13.89 3.82 -2.43
N GLY A 74 13.45 5.05 -2.15
CA GLY A 74 13.22 6.07 -3.18
C GLY A 74 14.51 6.54 -3.87
N THR A 75 15.62 6.65 -3.14
CA THR A 75 16.88 7.21 -3.67
C THR A 75 17.83 6.16 -4.25
N GLN A 76 17.86 4.96 -3.67
CA GLN A 76 18.80 3.90 -4.04
C GLN A 76 18.15 2.78 -4.86
N GLY A 77 16.82 2.76 -5.00
CA GLY A 77 16.06 1.69 -5.66
C GLY A 77 16.14 0.33 -4.98
N LYS A 78 16.74 0.26 -3.78
CA LYS A 78 16.90 -0.97 -3.01
C LYS A 78 15.76 -1.12 -2.00
N TRP A 79 15.08 -2.24 -2.04
CA TRP A 79 14.01 -2.52 -1.09
C TRP A 79 14.55 -3.02 0.27
N LEU A 80 15.67 -3.75 0.28
CA LEU A 80 16.38 -4.11 1.50
C LEU A 80 17.51 -3.13 1.78
N THR A 81 17.62 -2.72 3.04
CA THR A 81 18.66 -1.80 3.48
C THR A 81 19.37 -2.36 4.71
N GLU A 82 20.70 -2.34 4.72
CA GLU A 82 21.49 -2.82 5.84
C GLU A 82 21.55 -1.79 6.97
N LEU A 83 21.06 -2.14 8.15
CA LEU A 83 21.28 -1.40 9.40
C LEU A 83 22.54 -1.91 10.07
N ARG A 84 23.51 -1.02 10.29
CA ARG A 84 24.74 -1.30 11.04
C ARG A 84 24.71 -0.54 12.37
N ILE A 85 25.06 -1.23 13.42
CA ILE A 85 25.15 -0.71 14.80
C ILE A 85 26.60 -0.77 15.22
N GLU A 86 27.16 0.38 15.52
CA GLU A 86 28.59 0.53 15.85
C GLU A 86 28.79 1.28 17.17
N SER A 87 29.89 0.97 17.87
CA SER A 87 30.40 1.73 19.00
C SER A 87 31.91 1.88 18.89
N ASP A 88 32.44 3.10 19.01
CA ASP A 88 33.87 3.40 18.82
C ASP A 88 34.45 2.76 17.54
N SER A 89 33.73 2.84 16.42
CA SER A 89 34.07 2.24 15.14
C SER A 89 34.11 0.69 15.16
N THR A 90 33.68 0.06 16.24
CA THR A 90 33.53 -1.40 16.34
C THR A 90 32.11 -1.79 15.92
N LEU A 91 31.99 -2.67 14.93
CA LEU A 91 30.68 -3.21 14.50
C LEU A 91 30.14 -4.15 15.60
N LEU A 92 28.95 -3.85 16.10
CA LEU A 92 28.26 -4.66 17.11
C LEU A 92 27.26 -5.62 16.49
N ALA A 93 26.52 -5.16 15.46
CA ALA A 93 25.54 -5.97 14.76
C ALA A 93 25.20 -5.40 13.37
N THR A 94 24.65 -6.27 12.53
CA THR A 94 24.09 -5.94 11.21
C THR A 94 22.73 -6.61 11.06
N VAL A 95 21.75 -5.89 10.52
CA VAL A 95 20.37 -6.38 10.27
C VAL A 95 19.92 -5.92 8.89
N SER A 96 19.33 -6.81 8.11
CA SER A 96 18.65 -6.45 6.86
C SER A 96 17.27 -5.88 7.19
N ILE A 97 17.02 -4.63 6.81
CA ILE A 97 15.80 -3.89 7.10
C ILE A 97 14.92 -3.82 5.88
N MET A 98 13.67 -4.22 6.05
CA MET A 98 12.58 -4.03 5.10
C MET A 98 11.83 -2.75 5.45
N PRO A 99 11.49 -1.88 4.48
CA PRO A 99 10.64 -0.73 4.73
C PRO A 99 9.27 -1.20 5.22
N CYS A 100 8.77 -0.59 6.27
CA CYS A 100 7.41 -0.78 6.74
C CYS A 100 7.02 0.42 7.60
N ARG A 101 5.92 1.10 7.24
CA ARG A 101 5.46 2.32 7.93
C ARG A 101 4.57 2.04 9.14
N GLN A 102 4.05 0.82 9.25
CA GLN A 102 3.18 0.40 10.33
C GLN A 102 3.81 -0.75 11.11
N ARG A 103 3.53 -0.80 12.42
CA ARG A 103 3.92 -1.93 13.23
C ARG A 103 2.99 -3.11 12.94
N LEU A 104 3.57 -4.19 12.46
CA LEU A 104 2.86 -5.45 12.24
C LEU A 104 2.98 -6.34 13.50
N TYR A 105 1.98 -7.19 13.70
CA TYR A 105 1.97 -8.17 14.82
C TYR A 105 2.75 -9.45 14.50
N ILE A 106 3.35 -9.53 13.31
CA ILE A 106 4.18 -10.63 12.84
C ILE A 106 5.58 -10.09 12.57
N ASN A 107 6.61 -10.88 12.85
CA ASN A 107 7.99 -10.49 12.52
C ASN A 107 8.24 -10.56 11.02
N GLY A 108 9.25 -9.80 10.54
CA GLY A 108 9.53 -9.67 9.12
C GLY A 108 9.92 -10.98 8.45
N ALA A 109 10.67 -11.84 9.12
CA ALA A 109 11.09 -13.13 8.58
C ALA A 109 9.91 -14.09 8.35
N ASP A 110 8.98 -14.18 9.31
CA ASP A 110 7.77 -15.00 9.17
C ASP A 110 6.80 -14.41 8.15
N PHE A 111 6.68 -13.08 8.12
CA PHE A 111 5.80 -12.39 7.17
C PHE A 111 6.19 -12.69 5.73
N VAL A 112 7.46 -12.55 5.37
CA VAL A 112 7.90 -12.77 3.98
C VAL A 112 7.76 -14.23 3.52
N GLN A 113 7.66 -15.18 4.44
CA GLN A 113 7.40 -16.58 4.08
C GLN A 113 5.91 -16.86 3.81
N ARG A 114 5.00 -16.12 4.45
CA ARG A 114 3.56 -16.43 4.47
C ARG A 114 2.69 -15.41 3.75
N SER A 115 3.23 -14.23 3.43
CA SER A 115 2.45 -13.12 2.89
C SER A 115 3.12 -12.51 1.66
N PHE A 116 2.31 -11.96 0.79
CA PHE A 116 2.75 -11.06 -0.26
C PHE A 116 2.94 -9.66 0.32
N LEU A 117 3.78 -8.85 -0.31
CA LEU A 117 4.03 -7.46 0.06
C LEU A 117 2.96 -6.50 -0.50
N THR A 118 2.23 -6.93 -1.51
CA THR A 118 0.97 -6.34 -1.93
C THR A 118 -0.17 -7.08 -1.24
N MET A 119 -1.29 -6.42 -0.92
CA MET A 119 -2.37 -7.00 -0.11
C MET A 119 -1.88 -7.54 1.25
N ALA A 120 -1.18 -6.71 2.02
CA ALA A 120 -0.58 -7.08 3.32
C ALA A 120 -1.58 -7.70 4.33
N GLY A 121 -2.85 -7.38 4.23
CA GLY A 121 -3.91 -7.97 5.06
C GLY A 121 -4.34 -9.39 4.68
N GLY A 122 -3.86 -9.89 3.57
CA GLY A 122 -3.89 -11.27 3.05
C GLY A 122 -5.23 -11.97 2.95
N GLY A 123 -5.39 -12.77 1.93
CA GLY A 123 -6.42 -13.80 1.86
C GLY A 123 -7.43 -13.67 0.73
N CYS A 124 -8.21 -12.61 0.61
CA CYS A 124 -9.23 -12.49 -0.44
C CYS A 124 -9.47 -11.03 -0.83
N LYS A 125 -9.51 -10.76 -2.14
CA LYS A 125 -9.82 -9.46 -2.72
C LYS A 125 -10.90 -9.62 -3.80
N VAL A 126 -11.91 -8.77 -3.78
CA VAL A 126 -12.88 -8.67 -4.88
C VAL A 126 -12.31 -7.69 -5.90
N VAL A 127 -12.29 -8.11 -7.16
CA VAL A 127 -11.70 -7.31 -8.24
C VAL A 127 -12.63 -7.22 -9.45
N PRO A 128 -12.73 -6.07 -10.12
CA PRO A 128 -13.43 -5.96 -11.40
C PRO A 128 -12.66 -6.71 -12.49
N LYS A 129 -13.36 -7.13 -13.54
CA LYS A 129 -12.76 -7.89 -14.65
C LYS A 129 -11.60 -7.18 -15.35
N LEU A 130 -11.62 -5.86 -15.36
CA LEU A 130 -10.59 -5.01 -15.98
C LEU A 130 -9.55 -4.49 -14.99
N ALA A 131 -9.55 -4.99 -13.75
CA ALA A 131 -8.58 -4.59 -12.73
C ALA A 131 -7.14 -4.88 -13.19
N THR A 132 -6.25 -3.96 -12.83
CA THR A 132 -4.80 -4.17 -12.94
C THR A 132 -4.28 -4.58 -11.57
N GLU A 133 -3.81 -5.81 -11.47
CA GLU A 133 -3.36 -6.41 -10.21
C GLU A 133 -1.97 -7.02 -10.36
N ARG A 134 -1.17 -6.90 -9.30
CA ARG A 134 0.16 -7.51 -9.25
C ARG A 134 0.44 -7.99 -7.82
N LEU A 135 0.93 -9.22 -7.71
CA LEU A 135 1.53 -9.69 -6.46
C LEU A 135 3.03 -9.50 -6.48
N VAL A 136 3.56 -8.98 -5.39
CA VAL A 136 4.99 -8.78 -5.17
C VAL A 136 5.38 -9.50 -3.88
N TRP A 137 6.52 -10.19 -3.88
CA TRP A 137 7.02 -10.88 -2.69
C TRP A 137 8.54 -10.92 -2.65
N LYS A 138 9.08 -11.12 -1.45
CA LYS A 138 10.47 -11.45 -1.26
C LYS A 138 10.63 -12.98 -1.40
N PRO A 139 11.31 -13.48 -2.44
CA PRO A 139 11.49 -14.90 -2.61
C PRO A 139 12.53 -15.47 -1.62
N SER A 140 12.38 -16.74 -1.29
CA SER A 140 13.46 -17.54 -0.72
C SER A 140 14.49 -17.91 -1.79
N ASP A 141 15.65 -18.41 -1.37
CA ASP A 141 16.68 -18.89 -2.31
C ASP A 141 16.19 -20.10 -3.12
N GLU A 142 15.29 -20.89 -2.56
CA GLU A 142 14.67 -22.03 -3.24
C GLU A 142 13.68 -21.57 -4.31
N GLU A 143 12.83 -20.58 -4.01
CA GLU A 143 11.88 -20.02 -4.96
C GLU A 143 12.57 -19.31 -6.13
N ARG A 144 13.75 -18.70 -5.91
CA ARG A 144 14.56 -18.10 -6.99
C ARG A 144 15.10 -19.14 -7.98
N LYS A 145 15.28 -20.37 -7.56
CA LYS A 145 15.79 -21.47 -8.40
C LYS A 145 14.68 -22.19 -9.17
N GLN A 146 13.42 -22.02 -8.76
CA GLN A 146 12.30 -22.64 -9.44
C GLN A 146 11.98 -21.92 -10.74
N GLU A 147 11.78 -22.67 -11.80
CA GLU A 147 11.43 -22.12 -13.11
C GLU A 147 10.00 -21.55 -13.11
N ARG A 148 9.08 -22.20 -12.41
CA ARG A 148 7.66 -21.85 -12.36
C ARG A 148 7.12 -21.89 -10.92
N PRO A 149 7.48 -20.90 -10.08
CA PRO A 149 7.08 -20.90 -8.67
C PRO A 149 5.63 -20.50 -8.43
N VAL A 150 4.94 -19.95 -9.45
CA VAL A 150 3.60 -19.38 -9.31
C VAL A 150 2.54 -20.40 -9.78
N SER A 151 1.74 -20.91 -8.86
CA SER A 151 0.59 -21.77 -9.17
C SER A 151 -0.69 -20.94 -9.19
N VAL A 152 -1.42 -21.00 -10.29
CA VAL A 152 -2.70 -20.29 -10.46
C VAL A 152 -3.81 -21.31 -10.67
N ARG A 153 -4.92 -21.15 -9.94
CA ARG A 153 -6.12 -21.99 -10.05
C ARG A 153 -7.35 -21.12 -10.26
N VAL A 154 -7.94 -21.17 -11.45
CA VAL A 154 -9.18 -20.47 -11.76
C VAL A 154 -10.38 -21.33 -11.40
N THR A 155 -11.35 -20.72 -10.75
CA THR A 155 -12.66 -21.32 -10.44
C THR A 155 -13.65 -20.87 -11.52
N LEU A 156 -14.20 -21.83 -12.22
CA LEU A 156 -15.26 -21.64 -13.22
C LEU A 156 -16.59 -22.05 -12.62
N MET A 157 -17.62 -21.29 -12.86
CA MET A 157 -19.01 -21.62 -12.48
C MET A 157 -19.82 -21.91 -13.74
N ASP A 158 -20.50 -23.04 -13.74
CA ASP A 158 -21.52 -23.36 -14.74
C ASP A 158 -22.80 -22.57 -14.42
N LEU A 159 -23.20 -21.70 -15.34
CA LEU A 159 -24.31 -20.77 -15.18
C LEU A 159 -25.67 -21.49 -15.12
N THR A 160 -25.75 -22.70 -15.70
CA THR A 160 -27.00 -23.48 -15.73
C THR A 160 -27.20 -24.25 -14.43
N THR A 161 -26.13 -24.85 -13.90
CA THR A 161 -26.20 -25.75 -12.75
C THR A 161 -25.70 -25.13 -11.43
N GLY A 162 -25.00 -23.98 -11.50
CA GLY A 162 -24.32 -23.34 -10.37
C GLY A 162 -23.10 -24.13 -9.87
N LYS A 163 -22.75 -25.26 -10.49
CA LYS A 163 -21.60 -26.07 -10.08
C LYS A 163 -20.29 -25.39 -10.44
N THR A 164 -19.30 -25.53 -9.59
CA THR A 164 -17.96 -24.99 -9.82
C THR A 164 -16.96 -26.09 -10.16
N ARG A 165 -16.01 -25.77 -11.03
CA ARG A 165 -14.82 -26.57 -11.33
C ARG A 165 -13.57 -25.70 -11.24
N ARG A 166 -12.40 -26.30 -10.99
CA ARG A 166 -11.12 -25.61 -10.93
C ARG A 166 -10.19 -26.08 -12.03
N ILE A 167 -9.53 -25.14 -12.69
CA ILE A 167 -8.48 -25.39 -13.67
C ILE A 167 -7.25 -24.62 -13.20
N GLY A 168 -6.07 -25.25 -13.27
CA GLY A 168 -4.86 -24.61 -12.80
C GLY A 168 -3.64 -25.00 -13.61
N THR A 169 -2.63 -24.13 -13.56
CA THR A 169 -1.30 -24.34 -14.14
C THR A 169 -0.27 -23.52 -13.39
N GLU A 170 1.01 -23.71 -13.75
CA GLU A 170 2.13 -23.04 -13.14
C GLU A 170 2.79 -22.06 -14.11
N PHE A 171 3.23 -20.93 -13.58
CA PHE A 171 3.79 -19.82 -14.34
C PHE A 171 5.15 -19.38 -13.78
N ARG A 172 5.90 -18.70 -14.64
CA ARG A 172 7.12 -18.01 -14.23
C ARG A 172 6.77 -16.74 -13.45
N ALA A 173 7.61 -16.43 -12.47
CA ALA A 173 7.64 -15.11 -11.85
C ALA A 173 8.57 -14.19 -12.65
N GLU A 174 8.29 -12.89 -12.56
CA GLU A 174 9.11 -11.84 -13.14
C GLU A 174 9.95 -11.19 -12.03
N ALA A 175 11.11 -10.64 -12.38
CA ALA A 175 11.86 -9.79 -11.45
C ALA A 175 11.14 -8.45 -11.30
N TYR A 176 10.77 -8.09 -10.07
CA TYR A 176 10.32 -6.73 -9.77
C TYR A 176 11.53 -5.80 -9.64
N ASN A 177 12.54 -6.28 -8.93
CA ASN A 177 13.89 -5.71 -8.82
C ASN A 177 14.88 -6.84 -8.45
N ASP A 178 16.11 -6.50 -8.08
CA ASP A 178 17.14 -7.48 -7.70
C ASP A 178 16.76 -8.34 -6.46
N GLU A 179 15.84 -7.85 -5.63
CA GLU A 179 15.48 -8.43 -4.33
C GLU A 179 14.10 -9.08 -4.32
N LEU A 180 13.19 -8.61 -5.15
CA LEU A 180 11.78 -8.99 -5.18
C LEU A 180 11.40 -9.65 -6.50
N LEU A 181 10.45 -10.58 -6.41
CA LEU A 181 9.74 -11.13 -7.56
C LEU A 181 8.31 -10.60 -7.61
N CYS A 182 7.73 -10.61 -8.80
CA CYS A 182 6.34 -10.27 -9.02
C CYS A 182 5.67 -11.20 -10.02
N TYR A 183 4.34 -11.14 -10.02
CA TYR A 183 3.50 -11.81 -11.00
C TYR A 183 2.27 -10.95 -11.29
N ASN A 184 1.94 -10.78 -12.58
CA ASN A 184 0.74 -10.09 -12.99
C ASN A 184 -0.48 -10.97 -12.69
N THR A 185 -1.33 -10.48 -11.80
CA THR A 185 -2.54 -11.18 -11.36
C THR A 185 -3.82 -10.51 -11.84
N SER A 186 -3.73 -9.58 -12.79
CA SER A 186 -4.90 -8.95 -13.41
C SER A 186 -5.85 -10.02 -13.99
N PRO A 187 -7.17 -9.93 -13.77
CA PRO A 187 -8.12 -10.94 -14.24
C PRO A 187 -8.00 -11.24 -15.73
N ALA A 188 -7.89 -10.21 -16.57
CA ALA A 188 -7.74 -10.38 -18.03
C ALA A 188 -6.46 -11.16 -18.39
N TYR A 189 -5.35 -10.91 -17.69
CA TYR A 189 -4.09 -11.62 -17.90
C TYR A 189 -4.19 -13.09 -17.47
N ILE A 190 -4.78 -13.37 -16.30
CA ILE A 190 -4.97 -14.74 -15.80
C ILE A 190 -5.88 -15.55 -16.73
N VAL A 191 -7.02 -14.99 -17.10
CA VAL A 191 -7.99 -15.65 -17.98
C VAL A 191 -7.37 -15.92 -19.36
N GLY A 192 -6.75 -14.91 -19.99
CA GLY A 192 -6.13 -15.03 -21.30
C GLY A 192 -5.00 -16.05 -21.36
N ASN A 193 -4.16 -16.13 -20.31
CA ASN A 193 -3.09 -17.13 -20.25
C ASN A 193 -3.61 -18.56 -20.06
N LEU A 194 -4.74 -18.74 -19.37
CA LEU A 194 -5.32 -20.06 -19.16
C LEU A 194 -6.16 -20.54 -20.35
N GLU A 195 -6.72 -19.66 -21.14
CA GLU A 195 -7.49 -19.99 -22.35
C GLU A 195 -6.65 -20.77 -23.39
N GLN A 196 -5.33 -20.57 -23.41
CA GLN A 196 -4.43 -21.36 -24.26
C GLN A 196 -4.38 -22.87 -23.86
N TYR A 197 -4.78 -23.22 -22.63
CA TYR A 197 -4.88 -24.61 -22.17
C TYR A 197 -6.29 -25.22 -22.31
N GLY A 198 -7.22 -24.48 -22.90
CA GLY A 198 -8.60 -24.88 -23.17
C GLY A 198 -9.59 -23.75 -22.88
N PRO A 199 -10.78 -23.79 -23.49
CA PRO A 199 -11.75 -22.71 -23.31
C PRO A 199 -12.17 -22.59 -21.84
N LEU A 200 -11.90 -21.45 -21.24
CA LEU A 200 -12.33 -21.11 -19.88
C LEU A 200 -13.77 -20.61 -19.88
N SER A 201 -14.18 -19.97 -20.95
CA SER A 201 -15.54 -19.48 -21.16
C SER A 201 -16.22 -20.31 -22.23
N GLY A 202 -17.28 -21.00 -21.87
CA GLY A 202 -18.24 -21.58 -22.79
C GLY A 202 -19.58 -20.85 -22.66
N ALA A 203 -20.54 -21.14 -23.52
CA ALA A 203 -21.88 -20.56 -23.42
C ALA A 203 -22.54 -20.76 -22.03
N THR A 204 -22.02 -21.68 -21.21
CA THR A 204 -22.57 -22.09 -19.92
C THR A 204 -21.59 -21.94 -18.75
N SER A 205 -20.33 -21.55 -18.98
CA SER A 205 -19.34 -21.44 -17.88
C SER A 205 -18.63 -20.11 -17.92
N GLN A 206 -18.42 -19.49 -16.73
CA GLN A 206 -17.65 -18.25 -16.61
C GLN A 206 -16.68 -18.30 -15.43
N PRO A 207 -15.51 -17.60 -15.50
CA PRO A 207 -14.63 -17.41 -14.37
C PRO A 207 -15.34 -16.59 -13.28
N VAL A 208 -15.26 -17.05 -12.03
CA VAL A 208 -15.81 -16.34 -10.85
C VAL A 208 -14.74 -15.97 -9.85
N GLY A 209 -13.52 -16.44 -10.04
CA GLY A 209 -12.37 -16.10 -9.20
C GLY A 209 -11.19 -17.01 -9.49
N TYR A 210 -10.07 -16.72 -8.85
CA TYR A 210 -8.84 -17.50 -8.95
C TYR A 210 -8.01 -17.38 -7.67
N ASP A 211 -7.23 -18.43 -7.41
CA ASP A 211 -6.23 -18.47 -6.33
C ASP A 211 -4.84 -18.40 -6.97
N VAL A 212 -3.95 -17.59 -6.40
CA VAL A 212 -2.54 -17.52 -6.77
C VAL A 212 -1.72 -17.94 -5.57
N THR A 213 -0.87 -18.97 -5.75
CA THR A 213 -0.07 -19.55 -4.67
C THR A 213 1.41 -19.53 -5.05
N VAL A 214 2.27 -19.10 -4.12
CA VAL A 214 3.72 -19.15 -4.22
C VAL A 214 4.28 -19.63 -2.89
N GLY A 215 4.86 -20.83 -2.87
CA GLY A 215 5.31 -21.44 -1.63
C GLY A 215 4.16 -21.59 -0.63
N GLN A 216 4.28 -20.93 0.53
CA GLN A 216 3.22 -20.93 1.56
C GLN A 216 2.23 -19.75 1.41
N ARG A 217 2.46 -18.82 0.49
CA ARG A 217 1.62 -17.65 0.28
C ARG A 217 0.47 -18.01 -0.64
N THR A 218 -0.74 -17.59 -0.29
CA THR A 218 -1.91 -17.74 -1.16
C THR A 218 -2.72 -16.46 -1.13
N MET A 219 -3.02 -15.94 -2.32
CA MET A 219 -3.94 -14.84 -2.54
C MET A 219 -5.14 -15.32 -3.35
N ARG A 220 -6.34 -14.98 -2.89
CA ARG A 220 -7.60 -15.30 -3.57
C ARG A 220 -8.19 -14.06 -4.17
N TYR A 221 -8.61 -14.17 -5.42
CA TYR A 221 -9.33 -13.13 -6.11
C TYR A 221 -10.75 -13.63 -6.42
N ARG A 222 -11.74 -12.81 -6.11
CA ARG A 222 -13.11 -13.02 -6.54
C ARG A 222 -13.44 -11.98 -7.60
N LEU A 223 -13.92 -12.43 -8.74
CA LEU A 223 -14.38 -11.51 -9.77
C LEU A 223 -15.72 -10.92 -9.35
N ALA A 224 -15.84 -9.61 -9.48
CA ALA A 224 -17.10 -8.93 -9.23
C ALA A 224 -18.19 -9.52 -10.12
N PRO A 225 -19.36 -9.88 -9.57
CA PRO A 225 -20.38 -10.63 -10.27
C PRO A 225 -21.15 -9.82 -11.33
N TRP A 226 -21.05 -8.50 -11.28
CA TRP A 226 -21.76 -7.60 -12.18
C TRP A 226 -20.94 -7.30 -13.42
N ASP A 227 -21.64 -7.08 -14.52
CA ASP A 227 -21.01 -6.63 -15.74
C ASP A 227 -20.34 -5.26 -15.50
N ALA A 228 -19.15 -5.11 -16.06
CA ALA A 228 -18.37 -3.88 -15.96
C ALA A 228 -19.13 -2.63 -16.48
N ASP A 229 -20.15 -2.86 -17.32
CA ASP A 229 -21.00 -1.80 -17.88
C ASP A 229 -22.13 -1.37 -16.92
N ALA A 230 -22.39 -2.12 -15.85
CA ALA A 230 -23.59 -1.92 -15.01
C ALA A 230 -23.36 -1.11 -13.74
N ALA A 231 -22.12 -1.06 -13.20
CA ALA A 231 -21.80 -0.25 -12.02
C ALA A 231 -20.39 0.32 -12.14
N PRO A 232 -20.24 1.64 -12.10
CA PRO A 232 -18.91 2.24 -12.07
C PRO A 232 -18.17 1.80 -10.81
N VAL A 233 -16.99 1.23 -11.00
CA VAL A 233 -16.09 0.89 -9.91
C VAL A 233 -15.06 1.98 -9.79
N THR A 234 -14.97 2.60 -8.62
CA THR A 234 -13.92 3.59 -8.38
C THR A 234 -12.67 2.90 -7.89
N THR A 235 -11.56 3.16 -8.55
CA THR A 235 -10.25 2.64 -8.18
C THR A 235 -9.45 3.72 -7.46
N LEU A 236 -8.90 3.37 -6.31
CA LEU A 236 -7.86 4.16 -5.66
C LEU A 236 -6.57 3.36 -5.66
N ASP A 237 -5.57 3.89 -6.36
CA ASP A 237 -4.21 3.38 -6.31
C ASP A 237 -3.45 4.09 -5.19
N PHE A 238 -2.56 3.38 -4.52
CA PHE A 238 -1.83 3.95 -3.39
C PHE A 238 -0.49 3.27 -3.15
N THR A 239 0.40 3.98 -2.47
CA THR A 239 1.63 3.39 -1.98
C THR A 239 1.37 2.73 -0.63
N ASN A 240 1.45 1.41 -0.57
CA ASN A 240 1.16 0.61 0.63
C ASN A 240 2.23 0.77 1.73
N VAL A 241 2.04 0.11 2.88
CA VAL A 241 2.95 0.20 4.04
C VAL A 241 4.39 -0.24 3.75
N PHE A 242 4.61 -1.04 2.71
CA PHE A 242 5.93 -1.50 2.26
C PHE A 242 6.53 -0.62 1.17
N GLY A 243 5.86 0.47 0.79
CA GLY A 243 6.31 1.37 -0.28
C GLY A 243 6.07 0.85 -1.69
N LEU A 244 5.20 -0.14 -1.88
CA LEU A 244 4.84 -0.72 -3.16
C LEU A 244 3.47 -0.19 -3.62
N SER A 245 3.24 -0.16 -4.93
CA SER A 245 1.94 0.18 -5.48
C SER A 245 0.93 -0.92 -5.22
N ASP A 246 -0.24 -0.55 -4.75
CA ASP A 246 -1.40 -1.41 -4.52
C ASP A 246 -2.68 -0.66 -4.88
N SER A 247 -3.80 -1.36 -5.05
CA SER A 247 -5.06 -0.76 -5.46
C SER A 247 -6.21 -1.23 -4.58
N ILE A 248 -7.23 -0.40 -4.41
CA ILE A 248 -8.51 -0.80 -3.80
C ILE A 248 -9.65 -0.42 -4.73
N TYR A 249 -10.69 -1.26 -4.76
CA TYR A 249 -11.87 -1.09 -5.60
C TYR A 249 -13.07 -0.79 -4.73
N LEU A 250 -13.73 0.33 -4.98
CA LEU A 250 -14.91 0.80 -4.26
C LEU A 250 -16.14 0.54 -5.11
N TYR A 251 -17.03 -0.30 -4.63
CA TYR A 251 -18.21 -0.79 -5.36
C TYR A 251 -19.49 -0.06 -4.98
N GLY A 252 -19.42 0.86 -4.04
CA GLY A 252 -20.56 1.66 -3.62
C GLY A 252 -20.72 2.93 -4.44
N GLU A 253 -21.70 3.70 -4.07
CA GLU A 253 -22.00 4.99 -4.69
C GLU A 253 -20.85 5.99 -4.46
N VAL A 254 -20.56 6.78 -5.49
CA VAL A 254 -19.59 7.88 -5.45
C VAL A 254 -20.33 9.19 -5.68
N GLU A 255 -20.21 10.07 -4.73
CA GLU A 255 -20.73 11.44 -4.79
C GLU A 255 -19.57 12.39 -5.09
N GLU A 256 -19.74 13.27 -6.07
CA GLU A 256 -18.82 14.37 -6.33
C GLU A 256 -19.49 15.69 -5.89
N ALA A 257 -18.79 16.45 -5.07
CA ALA A 257 -19.23 17.77 -4.64
C ALA A 257 -18.17 18.83 -4.97
N LEU A 258 -18.56 19.87 -5.68
CA LEU A 258 -17.71 21.02 -5.88
C LEU A 258 -17.96 22.02 -4.74
N LYS A 259 -16.90 22.33 -3.96
CA LYS A 259 -16.97 23.26 -2.82
C LYS A 259 -16.20 24.53 -3.17
N PRO A 260 -16.88 25.57 -3.67
CA PRO A 260 -16.23 26.85 -3.94
C PRO A 260 -15.98 27.62 -2.64
N THR A 261 -14.78 28.18 -2.52
CA THR A 261 -14.41 29.14 -1.49
C THR A 261 -14.25 30.51 -2.13
N TYR A 262 -14.93 31.51 -1.58
CA TYR A 262 -14.95 32.86 -2.13
C TYR A 262 -14.15 33.80 -1.23
N THR A 263 -13.20 34.54 -1.81
CA THR A 263 -12.61 35.70 -1.14
C THR A 263 -13.33 36.94 -1.66
N GLN A 264 -14.05 37.63 -0.78
CA GLN A 264 -14.80 38.82 -1.14
C GLN A 264 -14.00 40.08 -0.81
N VAL A 265 -14.04 41.06 -1.70
CA VAL A 265 -13.55 42.42 -1.46
C VAL A 265 -14.71 43.40 -1.66
N VAL A 266 -14.74 44.44 -0.82
CA VAL A 266 -15.73 45.49 -0.93
C VAL A 266 -15.10 46.69 -1.63
N VAL A 267 -15.62 47.06 -2.78
CA VAL A 267 -15.18 48.21 -3.53
C VAL A 267 -16.38 49.18 -3.68
N ARG A 268 -16.24 50.40 -3.22
CA ARG A 268 -17.28 51.42 -3.25
C ARG A 268 -18.63 50.98 -2.68
N GLY A 269 -18.58 50.17 -1.61
CA GLY A 269 -19.78 49.67 -0.94
C GLY A 269 -20.44 48.43 -1.57
N SER A 270 -19.92 47.93 -2.69
CA SER A 270 -20.38 46.69 -3.32
C SER A 270 -19.40 45.56 -3.07
N ALA A 271 -19.89 44.36 -2.73
CA ALA A 271 -19.09 43.17 -2.52
C ALA A 271 -18.85 42.45 -3.85
N TYR A 272 -17.59 42.14 -4.14
CA TYR A 272 -17.16 41.38 -5.31
C TYR A 272 -16.34 40.17 -4.88
N ASN A 273 -16.48 39.06 -5.61
CA ASN A 273 -15.61 37.89 -5.42
C ASN A 273 -14.24 38.16 -6.08
N ALA A 274 -13.24 38.47 -5.28
CA ALA A 274 -11.88 38.75 -5.77
C ALA A 274 -11.13 37.48 -6.15
N ASN A 275 -11.41 36.37 -5.46
CA ASN A 275 -10.89 35.04 -5.77
C ASN A 275 -11.98 34.00 -5.54
N VAL A 276 -12.03 33.01 -6.42
CA VAL A 276 -12.91 31.84 -6.32
C VAL A 276 -12.03 30.61 -6.48
N GLU A 277 -11.87 29.88 -5.39
CA GLU A 277 -11.21 28.57 -5.41
C GLU A 277 -12.29 27.49 -5.34
N ALA A 278 -12.38 26.67 -6.37
CA ALA A 278 -13.29 25.55 -6.38
C ALA A 278 -12.48 24.25 -6.21
N GLN A 279 -12.84 23.46 -5.22
CA GLN A 279 -12.21 22.19 -4.94
C GLN A 279 -13.22 21.05 -5.06
N ALA A 280 -12.93 20.09 -5.94
CA ALA A 280 -13.71 18.88 -6.04
C ALA A 280 -13.40 17.97 -4.83
N GLU A 281 -14.46 17.57 -4.14
CA GLU A 281 -14.44 16.59 -3.07
C GLU A 281 -15.26 15.39 -3.50
N PHE A 282 -14.67 14.22 -3.38
CA PHE A 282 -15.30 12.95 -3.70
C PHE A 282 -15.59 12.20 -2.41
N LYS A 283 -16.75 11.58 -2.34
CA LYS A 283 -17.14 10.72 -1.24
C LYS A 283 -17.67 9.41 -1.79
N ALA A 284 -17.05 8.31 -1.39
CA ALA A 284 -17.45 6.99 -1.84
C ALA A 284 -17.75 6.06 -0.68
N THR A 285 -18.67 5.14 -0.89
CA THR A 285 -18.91 3.99 -0.04
C THR A 285 -18.26 2.76 -0.65
N THR A 286 -17.72 1.88 0.19
CA THR A 286 -17.01 0.68 -0.29
C THR A 286 -17.94 -0.46 -0.72
N GLY A 287 -19.21 -0.41 -0.28
CA GLY A 287 -20.04 -1.61 -0.25
C GLY A 287 -19.59 -2.58 0.86
N ALA A 288 -19.99 -3.84 0.75
CA ALA A 288 -19.65 -4.88 1.71
C ALA A 288 -18.16 -5.28 1.60
N LEU A 289 -17.45 -5.24 2.71
CA LEU A 289 -16.02 -5.59 2.81
C LEU A 289 -15.82 -6.91 3.53
N ASN A 290 -14.84 -7.68 3.11
CA ASN A 290 -14.29 -8.77 3.90
C ASN A 290 -13.13 -8.30 4.79
N ALA A 291 -12.70 -9.13 5.74
CA ALA A 291 -11.64 -8.77 6.70
C ALA A 291 -10.30 -8.36 6.05
N ALA A 292 -9.96 -8.97 4.91
CA ALA A 292 -8.74 -8.62 4.17
C ALA A 292 -8.86 -7.24 3.50
N GLU A 293 -10.03 -6.93 2.95
CA GLU A 293 -10.31 -5.62 2.36
C GLU A 293 -10.38 -4.51 3.42
N VAL A 294 -10.86 -4.81 4.62
CA VAL A 294 -10.79 -3.88 5.77
C VAL A 294 -9.34 -3.56 6.13
N ALA A 295 -8.45 -4.56 6.12
CA ALA A 295 -7.03 -4.35 6.37
C ALA A 295 -6.37 -3.50 5.27
N LEU A 296 -6.68 -3.78 4.00
CA LEU A 296 -6.22 -2.98 2.86
C LEU A 296 -6.72 -1.54 2.93
N LEU A 297 -7.98 -1.34 3.32
CA LEU A 297 -8.56 -0.03 3.50
C LEU A 297 -7.83 0.80 4.59
N LYS A 298 -7.45 0.17 5.70
CA LYS A 298 -6.64 0.83 6.74
C LYS A 298 -5.29 1.29 6.19
N ASP A 299 -4.70 0.53 5.28
CA ASP A 299 -3.46 0.91 4.61
C ASP A 299 -3.66 2.14 3.71
N VAL A 300 -4.71 2.16 2.89
CA VAL A 300 -5.11 3.35 2.08
C VAL A 300 -5.30 4.58 2.95
N MET A 301 -6.02 4.45 4.07
CA MET A 301 -6.30 5.57 4.99
C MET A 301 -5.03 6.20 5.58
N THR A 302 -3.96 5.43 5.67
CA THR A 302 -2.66 5.87 6.21
C THR A 302 -1.60 6.07 5.12
N ALA A 303 -1.96 5.85 3.85
CA ALA A 303 -1.06 6.01 2.73
C ALA A 303 -0.64 7.48 2.55
N ARG A 304 0.65 7.69 2.21
CA ARG A 304 1.17 9.04 1.92
C ARG A 304 0.80 9.50 0.53
N GLU A 305 0.66 8.56 -0.38
CA GLU A 305 0.41 8.79 -1.79
C GLU A 305 -0.79 7.94 -2.21
N VAL A 306 -1.80 8.61 -2.71
CA VAL A 306 -3.04 8.01 -3.22
C VAL A 306 -3.38 8.70 -4.53
N TRP A 307 -3.85 7.93 -5.49
CA TRP A 307 -4.30 8.41 -6.80
C TRP A 307 -5.71 7.91 -7.08
N HIS A 308 -6.47 8.73 -7.76
CA HIS A 308 -7.77 8.42 -8.33
C HIS A 308 -7.70 8.74 -9.81
N ASP A 309 -7.83 7.72 -10.68
CA ASP A 309 -7.68 7.85 -12.13
C ASP A 309 -6.39 8.62 -12.52
N ASP A 310 -5.24 8.15 -12.03
CA ASP A 310 -3.90 8.77 -12.21
C ASP A 310 -3.75 10.18 -11.62
N THR A 311 -4.79 10.73 -11.01
CA THR A 311 -4.76 12.04 -10.38
C THR A 311 -4.40 11.90 -8.91
N PRO A 312 -3.32 12.57 -8.41
CA PRO A 312 -2.95 12.50 -7.01
C PRO A 312 -4.02 13.16 -6.14
N VAL A 313 -4.44 12.41 -5.11
CA VAL A 313 -5.49 12.84 -4.18
C VAL A 313 -5.01 12.78 -2.74
N THR A 314 -5.77 13.42 -1.85
CA THR A 314 -5.56 13.34 -0.40
C THR A 314 -6.83 12.85 0.26
N ILE A 315 -6.74 11.79 1.04
CA ILE A 315 -7.84 11.32 1.88
C ILE A 315 -8.06 12.36 2.98
N THR A 316 -9.26 12.91 3.04
CA THR A 316 -9.63 13.97 4.00
C THR A 316 -10.47 13.45 5.15
N ALA A 317 -11.24 12.38 4.92
CA ALA A 317 -11.99 11.68 5.95
C ALA A 317 -12.14 10.20 5.59
N ALA A 318 -12.21 9.36 6.59
CA ALA A 318 -12.48 7.95 6.42
C ALA A 318 -13.16 7.40 7.68
N GLU A 319 -14.20 6.59 7.48
CA GLU A 319 -14.92 5.93 8.55
C GLU A 319 -15.12 4.47 8.17
N ILE A 320 -14.71 3.55 9.05
CA ILE A 320 -15.01 2.13 8.90
C ILE A 320 -16.12 1.79 9.89
N LYS A 321 -17.26 1.35 9.35
CA LYS A 321 -18.38 0.83 10.14
C LYS A 321 -18.25 -0.68 10.22
N GLY A 322 -17.64 -1.15 11.30
CA GLY A 322 -17.56 -2.56 11.64
C GLY A 322 -18.61 -2.91 12.70
N THR A 323 -19.18 -4.10 12.61
CA THR A 323 -20.07 -4.63 13.63
C THR A 323 -19.68 -6.05 13.94
N ASN A 324 -19.84 -6.45 15.20
CA ASN A 324 -19.68 -7.85 15.62
C ASN A 324 -20.95 -8.68 15.40
N ALA A 325 -21.97 -8.13 14.76
CA ALA A 325 -23.19 -8.84 14.42
C ALA A 325 -22.92 -9.83 13.27
N TYR A 326 -23.31 -11.08 13.48
CA TYR A 326 -23.01 -12.22 12.58
C TYR A 326 -23.46 -12.06 11.12
N ASN A 327 -24.41 -11.16 10.86
CA ASN A 327 -25.04 -11.01 9.54
C ASN A 327 -24.82 -9.64 8.88
N THR A 328 -23.90 -8.83 9.39
CA THR A 328 -23.65 -7.50 8.84
C THR A 328 -22.23 -7.43 8.30
N ALA A 329 -22.08 -7.15 7.03
CA ALA A 329 -20.77 -6.93 6.42
C ALA A 329 -20.21 -5.59 6.89
N ASP A 330 -18.90 -5.52 7.08
CA ASP A 330 -18.20 -4.26 7.30
C ASP A 330 -18.36 -3.39 6.05
N SER A 331 -18.46 -2.09 6.24
CA SER A 331 -18.49 -1.09 5.17
C SER A 331 -17.69 0.12 5.58
N ALA A 332 -17.27 0.91 4.60
CA ALA A 332 -16.58 2.14 4.89
C ALA A 332 -17.03 3.27 3.97
N THR A 333 -16.78 4.48 4.44
CA THR A 333 -16.92 5.69 3.65
C THR A 333 -15.56 6.37 3.60
N LEU A 334 -15.13 6.72 2.40
CA LEU A 334 -13.90 7.48 2.13
C LEU A 334 -14.28 8.82 1.51
N THR A 335 -13.59 9.87 1.95
CA THR A 335 -13.69 11.19 1.33
C THR A 335 -12.29 11.63 0.93
N TRP A 336 -12.14 12.11 -0.29
CA TRP A 336 -10.86 12.60 -0.79
C TRP A 336 -11.03 13.84 -1.65
N ARG A 337 -9.93 14.56 -1.81
CA ARG A 337 -9.84 15.76 -2.66
C ARG A 337 -8.66 15.62 -3.60
N VAL A 338 -8.76 16.20 -4.78
CA VAL A 338 -7.63 16.35 -5.69
C VAL A 338 -6.54 17.15 -4.98
N ARG A 339 -5.31 16.61 -5.01
CA ARG A 339 -4.14 17.32 -4.46
C ARG A 339 -3.81 18.48 -5.38
N GLN A 340 -4.08 19.69 -4.94
CA GLN A 340 -3.69 20.89 -5.68
C GLN A 340 -2.16 21.07 -5.56
N GLY A 341 -1.44 20.79 -6.64
CA GLY A 341 -0.10 21.32 -6.85
C GLY A 341 -0.25 22.73 -7.42
N GLY A 342 0.20 23.74 -6.70
CA GLY A 342 0.16 25.17 -6.92
C GLY A 342 -0.42 25.68 -8.25
N LEU A 343 -1.38 26.61 -8.17
CA LEU A 343 -2.25 27.11 -9.22
C LEU A 343 -3.22 26.03 -9.75
N ALA A 344 -4.46 26.11 -9.28
CA ALA A 344 -5.54 25.37 -9.89
C ALA A 344 -5.53 25.65 -11.40
N VAL A 345 -5.00 24.73 -12.17
CA VAL A 345 -5.38 24.63 -13.57
C VAL A 345 -6.84 24.14 -13.47
N LEU A 346 -7.76 25.09 -13.50
CA LEU A 346 -9.11 24.78 -13.88
C LEU A 346 -8.96 24.03 -15.20
N THR A 347 -9.15 22.70 -15.18
CA THR A 347 -9.50 21.99 -16.40
C THR A 347 -10.64 22.81 -16.96
N PRO A 348 -10.48 23.43 -18.13
CA PRO A 348 -11.60 24.18 -18.66
C PRO A 348 -12.73 23.18 -18.75
N LEU A 349 -13.76 23.35 -17.92
CA LEU A 349 -15.06 22.80 -18.23
C LEU A 349 -15.22 23.04 -19.72
N PRO A 350 -15.62 22.02 -20.52
CA PRO A 350 -15.78 22.23 -21.96
C PRO A 350 -16.50 23.54 -22.10
N VAL A 351 -15.77 24.53 -22.64
CA VAL A 351 -16.24 25.91 -22.75
C VAL A 351 -17.56 25.77 -23.49
N ARG A 352 -18.66 25.77 -22.75
CA ARG A 352 -19.87 26.31 -23.31
C ARG A 352 -19.46 27.74 -23.60
N THR A 353 -19.17 28.01 -24.85
CA THR A 353 -19.01 29.33 -25.37
C THR A 353 -20.19 30.12 -24.85
N PHE A 354 -20.01 30.83 -23.75
CA PHE A 354 -20.90 31.95 -23.45
C PHE A 354 -20.64 32.88 -24.62
N ASP A 355 -21.60 32.93 -25.47
CA ASP A 355 -21.62 33.81 -26.61
C ASP A 355 -21.32 35.23 -26.08
N LEU A 356 -20.23 35.82 -26.55
CA LEU A 356 -19.83 37.19 -26.18
C LEU A 356 -20.87 38.24 -26.56
N THR A 357 -21.96 37.84 -27.20
CA THR A 357 -23.09 38.71 -27.48
C THR A 357 -23.91 39.14 -26.25
N PHE A 358 -23.55 38.60 -25.04
CA PHE A 358 -24.26 38.97 -23.81
C PHE A 358 -23.75 40.27 -23.16
N ASP A 359 -22.61 40.80 -23.61
CA ASP A 359 -21.97 41.95 -22.94
C ASP A 359 -22.42 43.34 -23.49
N GLU A 360 -23.17 43.41 -24.57
CA GLU A 360 -23.54 44.71 -25.15
C GLU A 360 -25.00 45.12 -24.89
N THR A 361 -25.82 44.32 -24.21
CA THR A 361 -27.23 44.65 -23.99
C THR A 361 -27.60 45.11 -22.57
N PHE A 362 -26.58 45.26 -21.69
CA PHE A 362 -26.78 45.69 -20.29
C PHE A 362 -25.89 46.87 -19.87
N LEU A 363 -25.62 47.80 -20.77
CA LEU A 363 -25.13 49.12 -20.42
C LEU A 363 -26.23 50.16 -20.48
#